data_467f855289e84291fdfc804fa3b82786
#
_entry.id   467f855289e84291fdfc804fa3b82786
#
_cell.length_a   1.000
_cell.length_b   1.000
_cell.length_c   1.000
_cell.angle_alpha   90.00
_cell.angle_beta   90.00
_cell.angle_gamma   90.00
#
_symmetry.space_group_name_H-M   'P 1'
#
loop_
_entity.id
_entity.type
_entity.pdbx_description
1 polymer ?
#
loop_
_entity_poly.entity_id
_entity_poly.type
_entity_poly.pdbx_seq_one_letter_code
_entity_poly.pdbx_strand_id
1 'polypeptide(L)'
;YNNLEARDEWLELACHGAEFLTEHCFDPTDHRMWFHVTRDGTPIRKRRYAFSESFAAIAFGELAKATGNQDYADRASRTFQQFVQHNLDPVDTPPKFTDHRPTRSIGFPMITIATAQELRDSIGLDEADHWIDKSIETIQTFHLKPDLQCVMETVGLEGQVIDHFDGRTLNPGHAIEGAWFLMWEGAHRKDSSLIDMGCQMLDWMWQRGWDAEYGGILYFVDLHGHPVQEYWHDMKFWWPQCEAIIATLLAYRLTGNQKYADWHQQIHQWAYQHFPDSEHGEWFGYLDRTGRVTSTLKGNLWKGPFHLPRMQHVCTRILSL
;
A
#
# COMPACT_ATOMS: atom_id res chain seq x y z
N TYR A 1 -3.99 -16.36 4.92
CA TYR A 1 -5.04 -17.02 5.70
C TYR A 1 -4.69 -18.45 6.11
N ASN A 2 -4.01 -19.20 5.25
CA ASN A 2 -3.56 -20.55 5.59
C ASN A 2 -2.64 -20.58 6.83
N ASN A 3 -1.89 -19.51 7.09
CA ASN A 3 -1.05 -19.39 8.29
C ASN A 3 -1.86 -19.19 9.59
N LEU A 4 -3.12 -18.74 9.50
CA LEU A 4 -4.03 -18.61 10.64
C LEU A 4 -4.83 -19.89 10.87
N GLU A 5 -5.32 -20.49 9.80
CA GLU A 5 -6.12 -21.71 9.80
C GLU A 5 -5.80 -22.47 8.51
N ALA A 6 -5.06 -23.57 8.63
CA ALA A 6 -4.68 -24.38 7.47
C ALA A 6 -5.90 -25.04 6.83
N ARG A 7 -6.17 -24.69 5.56
CA ARG A 7 -7.24 -25.27 4.74
C ARG A 7 -6.73 -25.57 3.34
N ASP A 8 -6.87 -26.79 2.93
CA ASP A 8 -6.38 -27.26 1.64
C ASP A 8 -7.04 -26.51 0.46
N GLU A 9 -8.35 -26.23 0.56
CA GLU A 9 -9.07 -25.48 -0.47
C GLU A 9 -8.54 -24.05 -0.69
N TRP A 10 -8.01 -23.39 0.35
CA TRP A 10 -7.41 -22.06 0.21
C TRP A 10 -6.05 -22.13 -0.48
N LEU A 11 -5.28 -23.17 -0.15
CA LEU A 11 -3.99 -23.39 -0.78
C LEU A 11 -4.14 -23.81 -2.25
N GLU A 12 -5.09 -24.68 -2.57
CA GLU A 12 -5.42 -25.06 -3.95
C GLU A 12 -5.82 -23.84 -4.79
N LEU A 13 -6.67 -22.95 -4.23
CA LEU A 13 -7.06 -21.72 -4.90
C LEU A 13 -5.87 -20.78 -5.14
N ALA A 14 -4.96 -20.66 -4.17
CA ALA A 14 -3.74 -19.86 -4.31
C ALA A 14 -2.80 -20.44 -5.39
N CYS A 15 -2.63 -21.76 -5.43
CA CYS A 15 -1.86 -22.44 -6.46
C CYS A 15 -2.46 -22.22 -7.87
N HIS A 16 -3.76 -22.38 -8.00
CA HIS A 16 -4.47 -22.11 -9.27
C HIS A 16 -4.28 -20.65 -9.74
N GLY A 17 -4.34 -19.69 -8.79
CA GLY A 17 -4.04 -18.28 -9.12
C GLY A 17 -2.59 -18.08 -9.56
N ALA A 18 -1.63 -18.72 -8.92
CA ALA A 18 -0.21 -18.64 -9.28
C ALA A 18 0.10 -19.28 -10.63
N GLU A 19 -0.58 -20.36 -11.02
CA GLU A 19 -0.51 -20.97 -12.34
C GLU A 19 -0.97 -19.97 -13.39
N PHE A 20 -2.15 -19.35 -13.21
CA PHE A 20 -2.66 -18.33 -14.13
C PHE A 20 -1.71 -17.13 -14.26
N LEU A 21 -1.18 -16.63 -13.16
CA LEU A 21 -0.18 -15.55 -13.19
C LEU A 21 1.04 -15.94 -14.01
N THR A 22 1.53 -17.17 -13.79
CA THR A 22 2.73 -17.69 -14.44
C THR A 22 2.55 -17.85 -15.96
N GLU A 23 1.40 -18.35 -16.38
CA GLU A 23 1.14 -18.68 -17.79
C GLU A 23 0.73 -17.46 -18.62
N HIS A 24 0.04 -16.50 -18.01
CA HIS A 24 -0.65 -15.44 -18.74
C HIS A 24 -0.25 -14.01 -18.39
N CYS A 25 0.31 -13.77 -17.20
CA CYS A 25 0.48 -12.41 -16.73
C CYS A 25 1.89 -11.86 -16.91
N PHE A 26 2.85 -12.64 -17.36
CA PHE A 26 4.21 -12.18 -17.68
C PHE A 26 4.43 -12.12 -19.19
N ASP A 27 4.98 -11.00 -19.66
CA ASP A 27 5.38 -10.86 -21.06
C ASP A 27 6.68 -11.66 -21.29
N PRO A 28 6.69 -12.63 -22.22
CA PRO A 28 7.87 -13.45 -22.48
C PRO A 28 9.04 -12.67 -23.10
N THR A 29 8.82 -11.43 -23.57
CA THR A 29 9.86 -10.62 -24.24
C THR A 29 10.72 -9.81 -23.27
N ASP A 30 10.13 -9.28 -22.22
CA ASP A 30 10.81 -8.42 -21.23
C ASP A 30 10.60 -8.87 -19.77
N HIS A 31 9.85 -9.96 -19.60
CA HIS A 31 9.47 -10.56 -18.31
C HIS A 31 8.69 -9.62 -17.38
N ARG A 32 8.22 -8.47 -17.87
CA ARG A 32 7.35 -7.55 -17.15
C ARG A 32 5.94 -8.10 -17.06
N MET A 33 5.21 -7.70 -16.02
CA MET A 33 3.81 -8.10 -15.88
C MET A 33 2.88 -7.25 -16.72
N TRP A 34 1.88 -7.89 -17.28
CA TRP A 34 0.67 -7.23 -17.75
C TRP A 34 -0.14 -6.74 -16.55
N PHE A 35 -0.48 -5.46 -16.57
CA PHE A 35 -1.37 -4.87 -15.56
C PHE A 35 -2.80 -5.38 -15.70
N HIS A 36 -3.22 -5.67 -16.92
CA HIS A 36 -4.57 -6.11 -17.24
C HIS A 36 -4.52 -7.15 -18.37
N VAL A 37 -5.14 -8.27 -18.10
CA VAL A 37 -5.39 -9.36 -19.06
C VAL A 37 -6.88 -9.67 -19.08
N THR A 38 -7.36 -10.33 -20.14
CA THR A 38 -8.71 -10.87 -20.20
C THR A 38 -8.85 -12.08 -19.27
N ARG A 39 -10.08 -12.58 -19.09
CA ARG A 39 -10.34 -13.77 -18.29
C ARG A 39 -9.58 -15.02 -18.77
N ASP A 40 -9.33 -15.13 -20.07
CA ASP A 40 -8.58 -16.21 -20.71
C ASP A 40 -7.08 -15.92 -20.85
N GLY A 41 -6.59 -14.85 -20.20
CA GLY A 41 -5.17 -14.52 -20.17
C GLY A 41 -4.64 -13.70 -21.35
N THR A 42 -5.50 -13.23 -22.27
CA THR A 42 -5.06 -12.39 -23.39
C THR A 42 -4.61 -11.02 -22.87
N PRO A 43 -3.38 -10.54 -23.18
CA PRO A 43 -2.86 -9.26 -22.73
C PRO A 43 -3.68 -8.07 -23.25
N ILE A 44 -4.01 -7.12 -22.36
CA ILE A 44 -4.72 -5.88 -22.71
C ILE A 44 -3.84 -4.67 -22.49
N ARG A 45 -3.17 -4.58 -21.34
CA ARG A 45 -2.46 -3.38 -20.93
C ARG A 45 -1.26 -3.65 -20.04
N LYS A 46 -0.14 -3.00 -20.37
CA LYS A 46 1.05 -2.91 -19.53
C LYS A 46 1.19 -1.50 -18.92
N ARG A 47 1.70 -1.39 -17.71
CA ARG A 47 1.94 -0.09 -17.06
C ARG A 47 3.40 0.33 -17.15
N ARG A 48 3.65 1.64 -16.98
CA ARG A 48 5.00 2.21 -16.95
C ARG A 48 5.77 1.83 -15.68
N TYR A 49 5.08 1.64 -14.56
CA TYR A 49 5.64 1.27 -13.26
C TYR A 49 5.31 -0.18 -12.94
N ALA A 50 6.17 -0.81 -12.16
CA ALA A 50 6.18 -2.25 -11.93
C ALA A 50 5.45 -2.66 -10.63
N PHE A 51 4.33 -2.04 -10.27
CA PHE A 51 3.62 -2.42 -9.03
C PHE A 51 2.95 -3.79 -9.11
N SER A 52 2.56 -4.25 -10.28
CA SER A 52 2.06 -5.62 -10.46
C SER A 52 3.10 -6.65 -10.05
N GLU A 53 4.36 -6.40 -10.39
CA GLU A 53 5.51 -7.26 -10.04
C GLU A 53 5.71 -7.31 -8.52
N SER A 54 5.54 -6.21 -7.77
CA SER A 54 5.67 -6.24 -6.31
C SER A 54 4.61 -7.14 -5.67
N PHE A 55 3.36 -7.03 -6.09
CA PHE A 55 2.28 -7.90 -5.59
C PHE A 55 2.47 -9.36 -5.98
N ALA A 56 2.97 -9.64 -7.19
CA ALA A 56 3.27 -11.00 -7.62
C ALA A 56 4.45 -11.59 -6.81
N ALA A 57 5.47 -10.80 -6.52
CA ALA A 57 6.58 -11.23 -5.67
C ALA A 57 6.09 -11.65 -4.28
N ILE A 58 5.23 -10.84 -3.64
CA ILE A 58 4.60 -11.18 -2.36
C ILE A 58 3.80 -12.49 -2.46
N ALA A 59 2.97 -12.61 -3.50
CA ALA A 59 2.13 -13.80 -3.68
C ALA A 59 2.95 -15.08 -3.85
N PHE A 60 4.01 -15.04 -4.69
CA PHE A 60 4.91 -16.18 -4.85
C PHE A 60 5.73 -16.46 -3.58
N GLY A 61 6.16 -15.43 -2.85
CA GLY A 61 6.87 -15.59 -1.57
C GLY A 61 6.02 -16.31 -0.53
N GLU A 62 4.79 -15.86 -0.32
CA GLU A 62 3.87 -16.50 0.61
C GLU A 62 3.48 -17.92 0.17
N LEU A 63 3.33 -18.16 -1.14
CA LEU A 63 3.06 -19.49 -1.66
C LEU A 63 4.27 -20.42 -1.49
N ALA A 64 5.50 -19.93 -1.67
CA ALA A 64 6.71 -20.67 -1.38
C ALA A 64 6.76 -21.13 0.09
N LYS A 65 6.47 -20.21 1.01
CA LYS A 65 6.40 -20.50 2.45
C LYS A 65 5.33 -21.53 2.78
N ALA A 66 4.15 -21.43 2.18
CA ALA A 66 3.03 -22.33 2.45
C ALA A 66 3.24 -23.74 1.88
N THR A 67 3.93 -23.85 0.73
CA THR A 67 4.11 -25.13 0.01
C THR A 67 5.49 -25.78 0.21
N GLY A 68 6.49 -24.99 0.63
CA GLY A 68 7.89 -25.41 0.61
C GLY A 68 8.49 -25.53 -0.80
N ASN A 69 7.82 -25.04 -1.84
CA ASN A 69 8.27 -25.16 -3.22
C ASN A 69 9.29 -24.05 -3.57
N GLN A 70 10.52 -24.47 -3.88
CA GLN A 70 11.63 -23.57 -4.21
C GLN A 70 11.41 -22.79 -5.50
N ASP A 71 10.69 -23.33 -6.49
CA ASP A 71 10.40 -22.62 -7.74
C ASP A 71 9.61 -21.34 -7.49
N TYR A 72 8.70 -21.32 -6.51
CA TYR A 72 7.98 -20.13 -6.11
C TYR A 72 8.91 -19.12 -5.40
N ALA A 73 9.82 -19.57 -4.56
CA ALA A 73 10.80 -18.69 -3.90
C ALA A 73 11.73 -18.02 -4.91
N ASP A 74 12.24 -18.78 -5.86
CA ASP A 74 13.09 -18.27 -6.94
C ASP A 74 12.34 -17.28 -7.83
N ARG A 75 11.07 -17.55 -8.09
CA ARG A 75 10.21 -16.63 -8.87
C ARG A 75 9.94 -15.35 -8.08
N ALA A 76 9.64 -15.43 -6.81
CA ALA A 76 9.43 -14.27 -5.94
C ALA A 76 10.66 -13.35 -5.94
N SER A 77 11.85 -13.92 -5.74
CA SER A 77 13.11 -13.17 -5.75
C SER A 77 13.36 -12.50 -7.10
N ARG A 78 13.27 -13.25 -8.22
CA ARG A 78 13.45 -12.66 -9.56
C ARG A 78 12.45 -11.56 -9.87
N THR A 79 11.18 -11.74 -9.48
CA THR A 79 10.14 -10.74 -9.71
C THR A 79 10.37 -9.48 -8.90
N PHE A 80 10.86 -9.62 -7.66
CA PHE A 80 11.25 -8.47 -6.83
C PHE A 80 12.43 -7.71 -7.44
N GLN A 81 13.47 -8.40 -7.88
CA GLN A 81 14.62 -7.77 -8.55
C GLN A 81 14.19 -7.00 -9.80
N GLN A 82 13.29 -7.58 -10.59
CA GLN A 82 12.73 -6.91 -11.77
C GLN A 82 11.88 -5.69 -11.40
N PHE A 83 11.08 -5.78 -10.34
CA PHE A 83 10.34 -4.63 -9.80
C PHE A 83 11.26 -3.48 -9.43
N VAL A 84 12.32 -3.76 -8.68
CA VAL A 84 13.31 -2.76 -8.25
C VAL A 84 14.05 -2.18 -9.47
N GLN A 85 14.62 -3.02 -10.30
CA GLN A 85 15.39 -2.59 -11.47
C GLN A 85 14.58 -1.69 -12.40
N HIS A 86 13.35 -2.08 -12.71
CA HIS A 86 12.51 -1.30 -13.61
C HIS A 86 12.09 0.06 -13.03
N ASN A 87 11.89 0.17 -11.71
CA ASN A 87 11.56 1.45 -11.09
C ASN A 87 12.76 2.39 -10.97
N LEU A 88 13.98 1.85 -10.88
CA LEU A 88 15.21 2.64 -10.82
C LEU A 88 15.70 3.04 -12.22
N ASP A 89 15.61 2.13 -13.17
CA ASP A 89 16.11 2.30 -14.53
C ASP A 89 15.13 1.66 -15.54
N PRO A 90 14.06 2.37 -15.91
CA PRO A 90 13.04 1.83 -16.82
C PRO A 90 13.60 1.75 -18.24
N VAL A 91 13.96 0.53 -18.68
CA VAL A 91 14.38 0.25 -20.06
C VAL A 91 13.15 0.22 -20.98
N ASP A 92 13.28 0.83 -22.16
CA ASP A 92 12.28 0.81 -23.25
C ASP A 92 10.86 1.31 -22.88
N THR A 93 10.75 2.02 -21.77
CA THR A 93 9.46 2.58 -21.33
C THR A 93 9.58 4.09 -21.18
N PRO A 94 8.70 4.90 -21.77
CA PRO A 94 8.71 6.33 -21.56
C PRO A 94 8.58 6.67 -20.06
N PRO A 95 9.43 7.56 -19.52
CA PRO A 95 9.38 7.89 -18.10
C PRO A 95 8.02 8.44 -17.71
N LYS A 96 7.59 8.15 -16.49
CA LYS A 96 6.34 8.70 -15.91
C LYS A 96 6.44 10.22 -15.78
N PHE A 97 7.61 10.69 -15.38
CA PHE A 97 7.92 12.09 -15.23
C PHE A 97 8.89 12.50 -16.34
N THR A 98 8.57 13.59 -17.03
CA THR A 98 9.40 14.10 -18.12
C THR A 98 10.53 14.96 -17.58
N ASP A 99 11.58 15.19 -18.38
CA ASP A 99 12.69 16.09 -18.03
C ASP A 99 12.24 17.53 -17.74
N HIS A 100 11.06 17.91 -18.20
CA HIS A 100 10.48 19.24 -17.93
C HIS A 100 9.80 19.33 -16.55
N ARG A 101 9.48 18.19 -15.92
CA ARG A 101 8.89 18.11 -14.58
C ARG A 101 9.49 16.93 -13.82
N PRO A 102 10.77 16.96 -13.53
CA PRO A 102 11.43 15.87 -12.82
C PRO A 102 10.94 15.84 -11.37
N THR A 103 10.35 14.71 -10.97
CA THR A 103 9.77 14.53 -9.63
C THR A 103 10.06 13.15 -9.07
N ARG A 104 9.97 13.04 -7.75
CA ARG A 104 9.98 11.78 -7.01
C ARG A 104 8.60 11.54 -6.40
N SER A 105 8.12 10.30 -6.45
CA SER A 105 6.89 9.87 -5.79
C SER A 105 7.23 8.95 -4.61
N ILE A 106 6.47 9.06 -3.53
CA ILE A 106 6.60 8.17 -2.35
C ILE A 106 6.20 6.72 -2.66
N GLY A 107 5.43 6.48 -3.71
CA GLY A 107 4.86 5.17 -4.00
C GLY A 107 5.90 4.06 -4.14
N PHE A 108 7.03 4.32 -4.83
CA PHE A 108 8.07 3.29 -4.99
C PHE A 108 8.76 2.93 -3.66
N PRO A 109 9.35 3.85 -2.89
CA PRO A 109 9.98 3.48 -1.62
C PRO A 109 8.98 2.89 -0.62
N MET A 110 7.74 3.38 -0.58
CA MET A 110 6.71 2.85 0.30
C MET A 110 6.41 1.38 0.01
N ILE A 111 6.08 1.02 -1.24
CA ILE A 111 5.75 -0.37 -1.59
C ILE A 111 6.96 -1.29 -1.53
N THR A 112 8.18 -0.74 -1.72
CA THR A 112 9.41 -1.50 -1.58
C THR A 112 9.61 -1.98 -0.14
N ILE A 113 9.33 -1.14 0.87
CA ILE A 113 9.40 -1.53 2.28
C ILE A 113 8.49 -2.74 2.52
N ALA A 114 7.21 -2.63 2.19
CA ALA A 114 6.24 -3.71 2.43
C ALA A 114 6.61 -5.00 1.68
N THR A 115 6.99 -4.88 0.41
CA THR A 115 7.36 -6.05 -0.40
C THR A 115 8.60 -6.74 0.17
N ALA A 116 9.63 -5.99 0.54
CA ALA A 116 10.86 -6.54 1.11
C ALA A 116 10.62 -7.17 2.50
N GLN A 117 9.77 -6.58 3.34
CA GLN A 117 9.36 -7.17 4.62
C GLN A 117 8.70 -8.54 4.42
N GLU A 118 7.73 -8.63 3.52
CA GLU A 118 7.03 -9.90 3.24
C GLU A 118 7.98 -10.95 2.64
N LEU A 119 8.91 -10.55 1.77
CA LEU A 119 9.88 -11.48 1.18
C LEU A 119 10.97 -11.91 2.17
N ARG A 120 11.37 -11.04 3.09
CA ARG A 120 12.24 -11.41 4.22
C ARG A 120 11.58 -12.50 5.09
N ASP A 121 10.31 -12.29 5.41
CA ASP A 121 9.56 -13.18 6.31
C ASP A 121 9.13 -14.49 5.62
N SER A 122 8.93 -14.49 4.31
CA SER A 122 8.44 -15.66 3.57
C SER A 122 9.55 -16.53 3.01
N ILE A 123 10.56 -15.96 2.35
CA ILE A 123 11.63 -16.70 1.66
C ILE A 123 13.03 -16.39 2.16
N GLY A 124 13.19 -15.49 3.16
CA GLY A 124 14.51 -15.11 3.68
C GLY A 124 15.32 -14.32 2.66
N LEU A 125 14.70 -13.38 1.93
CA LEU A 125 15.38 -12.61 0.88
C LEU A 125 16.58 -11.82 1.45
N ASP A 126 17.79 -12.17 1.05
CA ASP A 126 19.05 -11.60 1.58
C ASP A 126 19.17 -10.08 1.41
N GLU A 127 18.65 -9.53 0.32
CA GLU A 127 18.72 -8.10 0.03
C GLU A 127 17.57 -7.26 0.64
N ALA A 128 16.66 -7.90 1.40
CA ALA A 128 15.47 -7.24 1.93
C ALA A 128 15.82 -6.03 2.81
N ASP A 129 16.70 -6.20 3.78
CA ASP A 129 17.09 -5.13 4.71
C ASP A 129 17.76 -3.95 3.98
N HIS A 130 18.57 -4.22 2.97
CA HIS A 130 19.17 -3.17 2.13
C HIS A 130 18.09 -2.29 1.47
N TRP A 131 17.08 -2.92 0.87
CA TRP A 131 16.02 -2.17 0.18
C TRP A 131 15.08 -1.46 1.14
N ILE A 132 14.83 -2.03 2.32
CA ILE A 132 14.08 -1.37 3.40
C ILE A 132 14.82 -0.12 3.85
N ASP A 133 16.12 -0.22 4.17
CA ASP A 133 16.93 0.92 4.64
C ASP A 133 16.98 2.06 3.62
N LYS A 134 17.25 1.73 2.36
CA LYS A 134 17.28 2.71 1.26
C LYS A 134 15.94 3.40 1.06
N SER A 135 14.85 2.67 1.23
CA SER A 135 13.50 3.21 1.09
C SER A 135 13.12 4.10 2.26
N ILE A 136 13.45 3.71 3.50
CA ILE A 136 13.26 4.53 4.70
C ILE A 136 14.06 5.84 4.58
N GLU A 137 15.35 5.76 4.20
CA GLU A 137 16.18 6.94 3.97
C GLU A 137 15.56 7.87 2.91
N THR A 138 15.05 7.32 1.83
CA THR A 138 14.39 8.08 0.77
C THR A 138 13.15 8.81 1.29
N ILE A 139 12.29 8.14 2.04
CA ILE A 139 11.08 8.76 2.63
C ILE A 139 11.49 9.86 3.61
N GLN A 140 12.42 9.57 4.51
CA GLN A 140 12.88 10.51 5.53
C GLN A 140 13.51 11.76 4.92
N THR A 141 14.36 11.58 3.90
CA THR A 141 15.11 12.69 3.30
C THR A 141 14.24 13.56 2.41
N PHE A 142 13.37 12.96 1.60
CA PHE A 142 12.68 13.70 0.54
C PHE A 142 11.20 13.96 0.82
N HIS A 143 10.48 13.07 1.48
CA HIS A 143 9.03 13.14 1.59
C HIS A 143 8.52 13.66 2.94
N LEU A 144 9.23 13.43 4.05
CA LEU A 144 8.87 13.99 5.34
C LEU A 144 9.17 15.50 5.38
N LYS A 145 8.18 16.30 5.79
CA LYS A 145 8.30 17.75 5.94
C LYS A 145 7.87 18.17 7.34
N PRO A 146 8.77 18.11 8.34
CA PRO A 146 8.46 18.46 9.73
C PRO A 146 7.89 19.87 9.87
N ASP A 147 8.48 20.86 9.17
CA ASP A 147 8.04 22.25 9.23
C ASP A 147 6.61 22.45 8.69
N LEU A 148 6.17 21.58 7.79
CA LEU A 148 4.82 21.60 7.21
C LEU A 148 3.88 20.59 7.86
N GLN A 149 4.41 19.74 8.75
CA GLN A 149 3.67 18.65 9.39
C GLN A 149 2.90 17.80 8.38
N CYS A 150 3.61 17.26 7.40
CA CYS A 150 3.04 16.39 6.38
C CYS A 150 4.05 15.42 5.78
N VAL A 151 3.52 14.44 5.07
CA VAL A 151 4.24 13.53 4.19
C VAL A 151 3.82 13.86 2.76
N MET A 152 4.79 14.26 1.93
CA MET A 152 4.54 14.64 0.55
C MET A 152 4.39 13.41 -0.34
N GLU A 153 3.34 13.36 -1.14
CA GLU A 153 3.15 12.33 -2.17
C GLU A 153 4.18 12.48 -3.30
N THR A 154 4.41 13.72 -3.73
CA THR A 154 5.33 14.07 -4.82
C THR A 154 6.20 15.25 -4.42
N VAL A 155 7.49 15.16 -4.71
CA VAL A 155 8.49 16.21 -4.45
C VAL A 155 9.41 16.38 -5.67
N GLY A 156 10.15 17.47 -5.73
CA GLY A 156 11.23 17.63 -6.71
C GLY A 156 12.40 16.68 -6.43
N LEU A 157 13.36 16.60 -7.35
CA LEU A 157 14.48 15.63 -7.25
C LEU A 157 15.30 15.77 -5.96
N GLU A 158 15.43 16.99 -5.45
CA GLU A 158 16.17 17.29 -4.21
C GLU A 158 15.21 17.41 -3.00
N GLY A 159 13.99 16.90 -3.13
CA GLY A 159 13.00 16.92 -2.07
C GLY A 159 12.25 18.26 -1.89
N GLN A 160 12.48 19.25 -2.74
CA GLN A 160 11.78 20.54 -2.65
C GLN A 160 10.29 20.38 -2.88
N VAL A 161 9.49 21.16 -2.15
CA VAL A 161 8.05 21.27 -2.37
C VAL A 161 7.81 21.95 -3.73
N ILE A 162 6.97 21.34 -4.54
CA ILE A 162 6.57 21.88 -5.84
C ILE A 162 5.26 22.65 -5.63
N ASP A 163 5.31 23.98 -5.73
CA ASP A 163 4.13 24.84 -5.58
C ASP A 163 3.25 24.83 -6.83
N HIS A 164 2.67 23.67 -7.09
CA HIS A 164 1.72 23.40 -8.16
C HIS A 164 0.69 22.41 -7.63
N PHE A 165 -0.50 22.31 -8.20
CA PHE A 165 -1.56 21.42 -7.68
C PHE A 165 -1.11 19.96 -7.58
N ASP A 166 -0.32 19.43 -8.53
CA ASP A 166 0.21 18.05 -8.44
C ASP A 166 1.17 17.88 -7.26
N GLY A 167 2.08 18.87 -7.06
CA GLY A 167 3.07 18.81 -5.98
C GLY A 167 2.48 19.10 -4.60
N ARG A 168 1.38 19.86 -4.50
CA ARG A 168 0.68 20.13 -3.24
C ARG A 168 -0.35 19.07 -2.86
N THR A 169 -0.72 18.20 -3.80
CA THR A 169 -1.66 17.11 -3.51
C THR A 169 -1.02 16.11 -2.57
N LEU A 170 -1.60 15.94 -1.39
CA LEU A 170 -1.26 14.95 -0.40
C LEU A 170 -2.22 13.78 -0.51
N ASN A 171 -1.71 12.57 -0.30
CA ASN A 171 -2.50 11.35 -0.20
C ASN A 171 -2.44 10.81 1.24
N PRO A 172 -3.44 11.16 2.10
CA PRO A 172 -3.45 10.68 3.47
C PRO A 172 -3.38 9.16 3.58
N GLY A 173 -4.05 8.43 2.68
CA GLY A 173 -4.06 6.98 2.65
C GLY A 173 -2.66 6.38 2.46
N HIS A 174 -1.90 6.80 1.45
CA HIS A 174 -0.53 6.33 1.21
C HIS A 174 0.41 6.65 2.38
N ALA A 175 0.31 7.88 2.90
CA ALA A 175 1.18 8.27 4.01
C ALA A 175 0.89 7.50 5.30
N ILE A 176 -0.39 7.21 5.58
CA ILE A 176 -0.80 6.37 6.71
C ILE A 176 -0.38 4.91 6.48
N GLU A 177 -0.48 4.40 5.25
CA GLU A 177 0.02 3.08 4.88
C GLU A 177 1.54 2.98 5.09
N GLY A 178 2.30 3.94 4.57
CA GLY A 178 3.75 4.02 4.81
C GLY A 178 4.10 4.14 6.30
N ALA A 179 3.30 4.86 7.09
CA ALA A 179 3.51 5.01 8.51
C ALA A 179 3.49 3.66 9.26
N TRP A 180 2.51 2.80 8.96
CA TRP A 180 2.48 1.50 9.64
C TRP A 180 3.55 0.53 9.10
N PHE A 181 4.01 0.65 7.85
CA PHE A 181 5.17 -0.11 7.38
C PHE A 181 6.43 0.21 8.19
N LEU A 182 6.66 1.51 8.50
CA LEU A 182 7.77 1.95 9.34
C LEU A 182 7.62 1.48 10.78
N MET A 183 6.43 1.60 11.36
CA MET A 183 6.16 1.11 12.72
C MET A 183 6.36 -0.40 12.84
N TRP A 184 5.95 -1.16 11.83
CA TRP A 184 6.16 -2.61 11.77
C TRP A 184 7.64 -2.96 11.72
N GLU A 185 8.40 -2.24 10.89
CA GLU A 185 9.86 -2.39 10.82
C GLU A 185 10.54 -2.03 12.14
N GLY A 186 10.12 -0.93 12.75
CA GLY A 186 10.62 -0.53 14.07
C GLY A 186 10.37 -1.59 15.14
N ALA A 187 9.20 -2.21 15.14
CA ALA A 187 8.89 -3.32 16.03
C ALA A 187 9.76 -4.55 15.77
N HIS A 188 9.96 -4.91 14.50
CA HIS A 188 10.82 -6.02 14.09
C HIS A 188 12.28 -5.82 14.53
N ARG A 189 12.83 -4.63 14.30
CA ARG A 189 14.21 -4.27 14.65
C ARG A 189 14.41 -3.87 16.12
N LYS A 190 13.32 -3.68 16.86
CA LYS A 190 13.32 -3.07 18.20
C LYS A 190 13.91 -1.65 18.18
N ASP A 191 13.62 -0.91 17.14
CA ASP A 191 14.07 0.46 16.91
C ASP A 191 12.93 1.45 17.19
N SER A 192 12.99 2.10 18.35
CA SER A 192 11.98 3.08 18.74
C SER A 192 11.95 4.32 17.83
N SER A 193 13.07 4.66 17.18
CA SER A 193 13.12 5.83 16.29
C SER A 193 12.27 5.65 15.04
N LEU A 194 12.22 4.43 14.50
CA LEU A 194 11.33 4.08 13.39
C LEU A 194 9.85 4.08 13.82
N ILE A 195 9.58 3.59 15.04
CA ILE A 195 8.22 3.64 15.59
C ILE A 195 7.77 5.10 15.75
N ASP A 196 8.61 5.95 16.32
CA ASP A 196 8.32 7.37 16.53
C ASP A 196 8.11 8.10 15.19
N MET A 197 8.92 7.81 14.17
CA MET A 197 8.77 8.35 12.82
C MET A 197 7.43 7.92 12.18
N GLY A 198 7.08 6.66 12.27
CA GLY A 198 5.79 6.16 11.78
C GLY A 198 4.61 6.79 12.51
N CYS A 199 4.68 6.92 13.84
CA CYS A 199 3.67 7.62 14.63
C CYS A 199 3.54 9.10 14.22
N GLN A 200 4.66 9.77 13.96
CA GLN A 200 4.65 11.17 13.51
C GLN A 200 3.99 11.32 12.14
N MET A 201 4.29 10.43 11.19
CA MET A 201 3.62 10.39 9.88
C MET A 201 2.11 10.19 10.03
N LEU A 202 1.70 9.24 10.87
CA LEU A 202 0.30 8.98 11.17
C LEU A 202 -0.38 10.20 11.77
N ASP A 203 0.24 10.87 12.76
CA ASP A 203 -0.29 12.05 13.42
C ASP A 203 -0.56 13.18 12.42
N TRP A 204 0.42 13.52 11.61
CA TRP A 204 0.28 14.59 10.62
C TRP A 204 -0.80 14.28 9.58
N MET A 205 -0.83 13.03 9.09
CA MET A 205 -1.73 12.70 8.01
C MET A 205 -3.14 12.34 8.47
N TRP A 206 -3.31 11.94 9.73
CA TRP A 206 -4.62 11.89 10.37
C TRP A 206 -5.23 13.28 10.48
N GLN A 207 -4.49 14.26 11.02
CA GLN A 207 -4.99 15.63 11.17
C GLN A 207 -5.39 16.28 9.86
N ARG A 208 -4.71 15.95 8.77
CA ARG A 208 -5.00 16.49 7.43
C ARG A 208 -6.09 15.71 6.70
N GLY A 209 -6.14 14.40 6.89
CA GLY A 209 -6.99 13.49 6.11
C GLY A 209 -8.32 13.14 6.77
N TRP A 210 -8.45 13.25 8.09
CA TRP A 210 -9.70 12.97 8.77
C TRP A 210 -10.75 14.05 8.48
N ASP A 211 -11.90 13.65 7.93
CA ASP A 211 -13.01 14.58 7.71
C ASP A 211 -13.76 14.82 9.03
N ALA A 212 -13.56 16.01 9.60
CA ALA A 212 -14.17 16.38 10.88
C ALA A 212 -15.70 16.55 10.81
N GLU A 213 -16.26 16.74 9.60
CA GLU A 213 -17.70 16.94 9.40
C GLU A 213 -18.44 15.61 9.21
N TYR A 214 -17.91 14.70 8.38
CA TYR A 214 -18.58 13.46 7.99
C TYR A 214 -17.84 12.19 8.44
N GLY A 215 -16.65 12.33 8.99
CA GLY A 215 -15.80 11.19 9.35
C GLY A 215 -15.12 10.52 8.14
N GLY A 216 -14.25 9.57 8.45
CA GLY A 216 -13.46 8.84 7.45
C GLY A 216 -12.30 9.64 6.88
N ILE A 217 -11.36 8.92 6.26
CA ILE A 217 -10.17 9.51 5.62
C ILE A 217 -10.51 9.97 4.20
N LEU A 218 -10.25 11.24 3.90
CA LEU A 218 -10.35 11.83 2.56
C LEU A 218 -9.32 11.21 1.62
N TYR A 219 -9.64 11.14 0.33
CA TYR A 219 -8.74 10.53 -0.65
C TYR A 219 -7.53 11.43 -0.94
N PHE A 220 -7.76 12.72 -1.24
CA PHE A 220 -6.70 13.72 -1.41
C PHE A 220 -7.01 15.00 -0.65
N VAL A 221 -5.96 15.69 -0.22
CA VAL A 221 -6.04 17.04 0.35
C VAL A 221 -4.92 17.90 -0.22
N ASP A 222 -5.12 19.21 -0.29
CA ASP A 222 -4.06 20.15 -0.69
C ASP A 222 -3.22 20.56 0.52
N LEU A 223 -1.92 20.71 0.34
CA LEU A 223 -0.95 21.07 1.39
C LEU A 223 -1.33 22.37 2.14
N HIS A 224 -1.88 23.34 1.43
CA HIS A 224 -2.26 24.66 1.95
C HIS A 224 -3.77 24.89 2.06
N GLY A 225 -4.58 23.84 1.80
CA GLY A 225 -6.03 23.94 1.82
C GLY A 225 -6.65 24.61 0.57
N HIS A 226 -5.88 24.70 -0.51
CA HIS A 226 -6.41 25.14 -1.81
C HIS A 226 -7.30 24.04 -2.43
N PRO A 227 -8.12 24.36 -3.42
CA PRO A 227 -8.89 23.35 -4.14
C PRO A 227 -7.98 22.29 -4.79
N VAL A 228 -8.33 21.02 -4.60
CA VAL A 228 -7.66 19.90 -5.25
C VAL A 228 -8.24 19.73 -6.66
N GLN A 229 -7.40 19.41 -7.63
CA GLN A 229 -7.83 19.25 -9.03
C GLN A 229 -8.64 17.95 -9.25
N GLU A 230 -8.36 16.90 -8.49
CA GLU A 230 -9.02 15.60 -8.64
C GLU A 230 -10.49 15.68 -8.20
N TYR A 231 -11.42 15.34 -9.08
CA TYR A 231 -12.87 15.45 -8.82
C TYR A 231 -13.36 14.57 -7.65
N TRP A 232 -12.65 13.48 -7.36
CA TRP A 232 -12.99 12.55 -6.29
C TRP A 232 -12.14 12.76 -5.02
N HIS A 233 -11.49 13.90 -4.88
CA HIS A 233 -10.55 14.16 -3.79
C HIS A 233 -11.18 14.02 -2.38
N ASP A 234 -12.44 14.40 -2.24
CA ASP A 234 -13.17 14.36 -0.96
C ASP A 234 -13.97 13.06 -0.74
N MET A 235 -13.94 12.13 -1.71
CA MET A 235 -14.57 10.84 -1.58
C MET A 235 -13.85 9.97 -0.53
N LYS A 236 -14.57 8.95 -0.05
CA LYS A 236 -14.05 7.95 0.88
C LYS A 236 -13.86 6.63 0.12
N PHE A 237 -12.62 6.25 -0.13
CA PHE A 237 -12.28 4.99 -0.73
C PHE A 237 -12.03 3.95 0.37
N TRP A 238 -12.26 2.67 0.09
CA TRP A 238 -12.16 1.56 1.05
C TRP A 238 -10.74 1.41 1.62
N TRP A 239 -9.73 1.54 0.77
CA TRP A 239 -8.36 1.21 1.15
C TRP A 239 -7.72 2.21 2.15
N PRO A 240 -7.90 3.55 2.06
CA PRO A 240 -7.38 4.43 3.09
C PRO A 240 -7.96 4.16 4.48
N GLN A 241 -9.22 3.71 4.53
CA GLN A 241 -9.84 3.35 5.81
C GLN A 241 -9.22 2.06 6.37
N CYS A 242 -8.99 1.05 5.51
CA CYS A 242 -8.31 -0.19 5.91
C CYS A 242 -6.91 0.11 6.48
N GLU A 243 -6.15 0.95 5.79
CA GLU A 243 -4.79 1.31 6.22
C GLU A 243 -4.78 2.12 7.52
N ALA A 244 -5.75 3.02 7.69
CA ALA A 244 -5.90 3.78 8.95
C ALA A 244 -6.29 2.87 10.14
N ILE A 245 -7.12 1.85 9.90
CA ILE A 245 -7.46 0.85 10.92
C ILE A 245 -6.21 0.10 11.38
N ILE A 246 -5.37 -0.36 10.44
CA ILE A 246 -4.10 -1.03 10.76
C ILE A 246 -3.17 -0.08 11.54
N ALA A 247 -2.91 1.10 10.97
CA ALA A 247 -1.94 2.06 11.51
C ALA A 247 -2.27 2.49 12.94
N THR A 248 -3.53 2.80 13.20
CA THR A 248 -3.97 3.24 14.54
C THR A 248 -3.92 2.12 15.58
N LEU A 249 -4.30 0.89 15.19
CA LEU A 249 -4.18 -0.26 16.08
C LEU A 249 -2.72 -0.57 16.42
N LEU A 250 -1.84 -0.58 15.42
CA LEU A 250 -0.42 -0.83 15.60
C LEU A 250 0.24 0.24 16.47
N ALA A 251 -0.03 1.53 16.20
CA ALA A 251 0.49 2.63 17.00
C ALA A 251 0.06 2.53 18.47
N TYR A 252 -1.21 2.17 18.73
CA TYR A 252 -1.67 1.92 20.10
C TYR A 252 -0.91 0.76 20.76
N ARG A 253 -0.77 -0.36 20.08
CA ARG A 253 -0.10 -1.56 20.64
C ARG A 253 1.38 -1.31 20.95
N LEU A 254 2.07 -0.53 20.13
CA LEU A 254 3.49 -0.25 20.29
C LEU A 254 3.78 0.86 21.32
N THR A 255 2.86 1.84 21.48
CA THR A 255 3.11 3.02 22.31
C THR A 255 2.29 3.07 23.59
N GLY A 256 1.16 2.37 23.66
CA GLY A 256 0.17 2.50 24.75
C GLY A 256 -0.56 3.85 24.78
N ASN A 257 -0.35 4.73 23.79
CA ASN A 257 -0.94 6.06 23.79
C ASN A 257 -2.43 6.01 23.44
N GLN A 258 -3.27 6.43 24.37
CA GLN A 258 -4.73 6.39 24.28
C GLN A 258 -5.28 7.10 23.03
N LYS A 259 -4.62 8.14 22.55
CA LYS A 259 -4.97 8.85 21.31
C LYS A 259 -5.18 7.90 20.14
N TYR A 260 -4.31 6.91 19.97
CA TYR A 260 -4.40 5.95 18.85
C TYR A 260 -5.52 4.94 19.05
N ALA A 261 -5.86 4.57 20.29
CA ALA A 261 -7.03 3.76 20.57
C ALA A 261 -8.33 4.51 20.23
N ASP A 262 -8.39 5.81 20.57
CA ASP A 262 -9.54 6.65 20.25
C ASP A 262 -9.71 6.82 18.72
N TRP A 263 -8.62 7.06 18.00
CA TRP A 263 -8.62 7.12 16.54
C TRP A 263 -8.97 5.78 15.88
N HIS A 264 -8.45 4.68 16.43
CA HIS A 264 -8.81 3.35 15.96
C HIS A 264 -10.32 3.10 16.10
N GLN A 265 -10.88 3.44 17.26
CA GLN A 265 -12.33 3.30 17.49
C GLN A 265 -13.14 4.15 16.49
N GLN A 266 -12.72 5.40 16.25
CA GLN A 266 -13.40 6.30 15.31
C GLN A 266 -13.40 5.74 13.89
N ILE A 267 -12.23 5.38 13.34
CA ILE A 267 -12.12 4.89 11.97
C ILE A 267 -12.78 3.52 11.80
N HIS A 268 -12.63 2.63 12.77
CA HIS A 268 -13.24 1.30 12.74
C HIS A 268 -14.77 1.41 12.73
N GLN A 269 -15.36 2.16 13.66
CA GLN A 269 -16.80 2.34 13.71
C GLN A 269 -17.32 2.98 12.42
N TRP A 270 -16.67 4.04 11.96
CA TRP A 270 -17.07 4.73 10.74
C TRP A 270 -17.01 3.80 9.52
N ALA A 271 -15.89 3.09 9.32
CA ALA A 271 -15.72 2.22 8.17
C ALA A 271 -16.71 1.06 8.15
N TYR A 272 -16.91 0.39 9.29
CA TYR A 272 -17.86 -0.73 9.40
C TYR A 272 -19.34 -0.30 9.37
N GLN A 273 -19.64 0.97 9.57
CA GLN A 273 -20.97 1.53 9.39
C GLN A 273 -21.31 1.80 7.91
N HIS A 274 -20.30 2.18 7.09
CA HIS A 274 -20.57 2.75 5.77
C HIS A 274 -20.20 1.83 4.59
N PHE A 275 -19.16 1.00 4.71
CA PHE A 275 -18.68 0.20 3.59
C PHE A 275 -19.31 -1.18 3.41
N PRO A 276 -19.67 -1.92 4.47
CA PRO A 276 -20.16 -3.29 4.31
C PRO A 276 -21.46 -3.37 3.51
N ASP A 277 -21.51 -4.34 2.59
CA ASP A 277 -22.77 -4.78 2.00
C ASP A 277 -23.39 -5.87 2.89
N SER A 278 -24.45 -5.51 3.60
CA SER A 278 -25.12 -6.42 4.55
C SER A 278 -25.90 -7.54 3.86
N GLU A 279 -26.20 -7.39 2.56
CA GLU A 279 -26.97 -8.38 1.80
C GLU A 279 -26.07 -9.42 1.14
N HIS A 280 -24.96 -9.00 0.53
CA HIS A 280 -24.13 -9.86 -0.30
C HIS A 280 -22.69 -10.01 0.23
N GLY A 281 -22.37 -9.42 1.37
CA GLY A 281 -21.04 -9.42 1.96
C GLY A 281 -20.05 -8.52 1.22
N GLU A 282 -18.80 -8.51 1.70
CA GLU A 282 -17.71 -7.66 1.24
C GLU A 282 -18.02 -6.15 1.40
N TRP A 283 -17.07 -5.29 1.15
CA TRP A 283 -17.20 -3.84 1.22
C TRP A 283 -17.39 -3.24 -0.18
N PHE A 284 -18.26 -2.22 -0.29
CA PHE A 284 -18.25 -1.33 -1.44
C PHE A 284 -16.91 -0.60 -1.53
N GLY A 285 -16.51 -0.19 -2.74
CA GLY A 285 -15.21 0.44 -2.91
C GLY A 285 -15.20 1.96 -2.71
N TYR A 286 -16.32 2.61 -3.02
CA TYR A 286 -16.34 4.05 -3.25
C TYR A 286 -17.57 4.68 -2.65
N LEU A 287 -17.36 5.59 -1.70
CA LEU A 287 -18.41 6.38 -1.07
C LEU A 287 -18.21 7.86 -1.41
N ASP A 288 -19.29 8.63 -1.46
CA ASP A 288 -19.18 10.09 -1.49
C ASP A 288 -18.64 10.63 -0.15
N ARG A 289 -18.40 11.92 -0.06
CA ARG A 289 -17.89 12.56 1.15
C ARG A 289 -18.74 12.26 2.38
N THR A 290 -20.07 12.14 2.21
CA THR A 290 -21.02 11.91 3.32
C THR A 290 -21.12 10.44 3.76
N GLY A 291 -20.39 9.53 3.10
CA GLY A 291 -20.41 8.09 3.40
C GLY A 291 -21.49 7.30 2.66
N ARG A 292 -22.14 7.86 1.62
CA ARG A 292 -23.10 7.13 0.80
C ARG A 292 -22.41 6.40 -0.34
N VAL A 293 -22.87 5.19 -0.63
CA VAL A 293 -22.36 4.37 -1.74
C VAL A 293 -22.60 5.06 -3.09
N THR A 294 -21.52 5.31 -3.84
CA THR A 294 -21.58 5.91 -5.20
C THR A 294 -21.55 4.88 -6.30
N SER A 295 -21.05 3.67 -6.02
CA SER A 295 -20.96 2.56 -6.96
C SER A 295 -21.15 1.25 -6.22
N THR A 296 -22.00 0.38 -6.75
CA THR A 296 -22.24 -0.96 -6.21
C THR A 296 -21.19 -1.97 -6.66
N LEU A 297 -20.22 -1.58 -7.48
CA LEU A 297 -19.11 -2.44 -7.88
C LEU A 297 -18.20 -2.72 -6.68
N LYS A 298 -17.98 -4.00 -6.40
CA LYS A 298 -17.06 -4.48 -5.36
C LYS A 298 -15.70 -4.91 -5.90
N GLY A 299 -15.55 -5.01 -7.21
CA GLY A 299 -14.31 -5.27 -7.91
C GLY A 299 -14.20 -4.47 -9.20
N ASN A 300 -13.02 -3.94 -9.50
CA ASN A 300 -12.69 -3.24 -10.74
C ASN A 300 -11.18 -3.27 -10.97
N LEU A 301 -10.64 -2.44 -11.89
CA LEU A 301 -9.20 -2.35 -12.18
C LEU A 301 -8.33 -2.00 -10.95
N TRP A 302 -8.90 -1.42 -9.90
CA TRP A 302 -8.18 -0.94 -8.73
C TRP A 302 -8.56 -1.66 -7.45
N LYS A 303 -9.83 -1.99 -7.29
CA LYS A 303 -10.33 -2.71 -6.13
C LYS A 303 -10.35 -4.21 -6.41
N GLY A 304 -9.46 -4.91 -5.75
CA GLY A 304 -9.43 -6.37 -5.64
C GLY A 304 -9.49 -6.81 -4.17
N PRO A 305 -9.42 -8.11 -3.90
CA PRO A 305 -9.47 -8.67 -2.55
C PRO A 305 -8.11 -8.55 -1.85
N PHE A 306 -7.58 -7.34 -1.71
CA PHE A 306 -6.27 -7.09 -1.11
C PHE A 306 -6.37 -6.31 0.21
N HIS A 307 -6.70 -5.01 0.18
CA HIS A 307 -6.65 -4.17 1.38
C HIS A 307 -7.56 -4.64 2.52
N LEU A 308 -8.80 -5.04 2.22
CA LEU A 308 -9.72 -5.51 3.25
C LEU A 308 -9.25 -6.82 3.89
N PRO A 309 -8.92 -7.89 3.15
CA PRO A 309 -8.34 -9.10 3.72
C PRO A 309 -7.01 -8.85 4.43
N ARG A 310 -6.12 -8.00 3.87
CA ARG A 310 -4.86 -7.63 4.53
C ARG A 310 -5.12 -6.97 5.87
N MET A 311 -6.04 -6.01 5.94
CA MET A 311 -6.40 -5.33 7.17
C MET A 311 -6.85 -6.32 8.25
N GLN A 312 -7.75 -7.24 7.90
CA GLN A 312 -8.23 -8.26 8.84
C GLN A 312 -7.10 -9.16 9.32
N HIS A 313 -6.24 -9.63 8.41
CA HIS A 313 -5.10 -10.48 8.72
C HIS A 313 -4.08 -9.76 9.62
N VAL A 314 -3.65 -8.56 9.22
CA VAL A 314 -2.65 -7.79 9.97
C VAL A 314 -3.16 -7.37 11.34
N CYS A 315 -4.42 -6.94 11.45
CA CYS A 315 -5.03 -6.62 12.75
C CYS A 315 -5.07 -7.84 13.67
N THR A 316 -5.36 -9.03 13.14
CA THR A 316 -5.31 -10.28 13.91
C THR A 316 -3.90 -10.55 14.44
N ARG A 317 -2.86 -10.37 13.62
CA ARG A 317 -1.46 -10.47 14.07
C ARG A 317 -1.10 -9.46 15.13
N ILE A 318 -1.50 -8.19 14.96
CA ILE A 318 -1.26 -7.11 15.93
C ILE A 318 -1.90 -7.42 17.30
N LEU A 319 -3.10 -7.98 17.31
CA LEU A 319 -3.79 -8.35 18.55
C LEU A 319 -3.10 -9.51 19.29
N SER A 320 -2.26 -10.26 18.60
CA SER A 320 -1.47 -11.37 19.17
C SER A 320 -0.09 -10.93 19.66
N LEU A 321 0.33 -9.67 19.39
CA LEU A 321 1.54 -9.06 19.97
C LEU A 321 1.30 -8.69 21.44
#